data_7f58379cd5e802e816cba261a0a72abe
#
_entry.id   7f58379cd5e802e816cba261a0a72abe
#
_cell.length_a   1.000
_cell.length_b   1.000
_cell.length_c   1.000
_cell.angle_alpha   90.00
_cell.angle_beta   90.00
_cell.angle_gamma   90.00
#
_symmetry.space_group_name_H-M   'P 1'
#
loop_
_entity.id
_entity.type
_entity.pdbx_description
1 polymer ?
#
loop_
_entity_poly.entity_id
_entity_poly.type
_entity_poly.pdbx_seq_one_letter_code
_entity_poly.pdbx_strand_id
1 'polypeptide(L)' 'MQLTLRAARINAGYTQQQVHNLTGFARSTLTRWENGAAMPTIGDLIILCNLYEVSVDQIKWQ' A
#
# COMPACT_ATOMS: atom_id res chain seq x y z
N MET A 1 15.61 2.15 -5.42
CA MET A 1 14.69 3.31 -5.55
C MET A 1 13.57 3.16 -4.54
N GLN A 2 13.25 4.23 -3.83
CA GLN A 2 12.16 4.21 -2.87
C GLN A 2 10.86 4.70 -3.51
N LEU A 3 9.75 4.09 -3.11
CA LEU A 3 8.41 4.40 -3.61
C LEU A 3 7.50 4.72 -2.44
N THR A 4 6.61 5.69 -2.60
CA THR A 4 5.49 5.82 -1.68
C THR A 4 4.55 4.62 -1.86
N LEU A 5 3.75 4.34 -0.85
CA LEU A 5 2.80 3.23 -0.94
C LEU A 5 1.82 3.45 -2.11
N ARG A 6 1.39 4.69 -2.31
CA ARG A 6 0.52 5.03 -3.44
C ARG A 6 1.22 4.80 -4.78
N ALA A 7 2.48 5.21 -4.92
CA ALA A 7 3.23 5.01 -6.16
C ALA A 7 3.41 3.51 -6.44
N ALA A 8 3.69 2.71 -5.41
CA ALA A 8 3.81 1.27 -5.57
C ALA A 8 2.50 0.65 -6.08
N ARG A 9 1.37 1.10 -5.54
CA ARG A 9 0.05 0.64 -5.99
C ARG A 9 -0.18 1.00 -7.46
N ILE A 10 0.06 2.25 -7.82
CA ILE A 10 -0.15 2.74 -9.19
C ILE A 10 0.77 2.02 -10.17
N ASN A 11 2.03 1.84 -9.83
CA ASN A 11 2.98 1.12 -10.67
C ASN A 11 2.59 -0.35 -10.87
N ALA A 12 1.95 -0.95 -9.88
CA ALA A 12 1.44 -2.31 -9.98
C ALA A 12 0.14 -2.41 -10.79
N GLY A 13 -0.47 -1.27 -11.12
CA GLY A 13 -1.68 -1.23 -11.95
C GLY A 13 -2.98 -1.36 -11.18
N TYR A 14 -3.00 -1.12 -9.87
CA TYR A 14 -4.19 -1.27 -9.05
C TYR A 14 -4.81 0.07 -8.68
N THR A 15 -6.15 0.10 -8.70
CA THR A 15 -6.93 1.15 -8.03
C THR A 15 -7.10 0.79 -6.55
N GLN A 16 -7.47 1.77 -5.71
CA GLN A 16 -7.80 1.50 -4.31
C GLN A 16 -8.96 0.50 -4.19
N GLN A 17 -9.95 0.60 -5.08
CA GLN A 17 -11.08 -0.34 -5.06
C GLN A 17 -10.61 -1.77 -5.32
N GLN A 18 -9.70 -1.96 -6.27
CA GLN A 18 -9.16 -3.28 -6.56
C GLN A 18 -8.37 -3.83 -5.38
N VAL A 19 -7.57 -3.01 -4.72
CA VAL A 19 -6.83 -3.42 -3.53
C VAL A 19 -7.79 -3.78 -2.40
N HIS A 20 -8.83 -2.99 -2.18
CA HIS A 20 -9.88 -3.33 -1.22
C HIS A 20 -10.48 -4.71 -1.52
N ASN A 21 -10.83 -4.96 -2.77
CA ASN A 21 -11.45 -6.24 -3.17
C ASN A 21 -10.52 -7.43 -2.95
N LEU A 22 -9.22 -7.23 -3.16
CA LEU A 22 -8.23 -8.31 -3.07
C LEU A 22 -7.75 -8.56 -1.64
N THR A 23 -7.70 -7.54 -0.80
CA THR A 23 -7.11 -7.65 0.54
C THR A 23 -8.13 -7.56 1.66
N GLY A 24 -9.29 -6.96 1.42
CA GLY A 24 -10.27 -6.67 2.46
C GLY A 24 -9.99 -5.42 3.27
N PHE A 25 -8.89 -4.72 3.04
CA PHE A 25 -8.63 -3.44 3.71
C PHE A 25 -9.64 -2.40 3.25
N ALA A 26 -10.21 -1.64 4.20
CA ALA A 26 -11.15 -0.58 3.87
C ALA A 26 -10.47 0.51 3.03
N ARG A 27 -11.21 1.08 2.08
CA ARG A 27 -10.67 2.15 1.23
C ARG A 27 -10.23 3.36 2.04
N SER A 28 -10.99 3.71 3.09
CA SER A 28 -10.62 4.79 4.01
C SER A 28 -9.29 4.51 4.70
N THR A 29 -9.04 3.27 5.09
CA THR A 29 -7.78 2.85 5.69
C THR A 29 -6.63 2.98 4.69
N LEU A 30 -6.83 2.51 3.45
CA LEU A 30 -5.83 2.63 2.39
C LEU A 30 -5.49 4.09 2.12
N THR A 31 -6.50 4.97 2.07
CA THR A 31 -6.30 6.40 1.89
C THR A 31 -5.45 7.00 3.00
N ARG A 32 -5.74 6.65 4.26
CA ARG A 32 -4.98 7.15 5.40
C ARG A 32 -3.53 6.69 5.37
N TRP A 33 -3.30 5.43 5.00
CA TRP A 33 -1.93 4.92 4.85
C TRP A 33 -1.17 5.64 3.74
N GLU A 34 -1.84 5.89 2.61
CA GLU A 34 -1.21 6.55 1.45
C GLU A 34 -0.95 8.03 1.70
N ASN A 35 -1.74 8.67 2.55
CA ASN A 35 -1.57 10.08 2.91
C ASN A 35 -0.62 10.30 4.09
N GLY A 36 -0.13 9.23 4.71
CA GLY A 36 0.72 9.34 5.89
C GLY A 36 -0.04 9.67 7.18
N ALA A 37 -1.38 9.64 7.16
CA ALA A 37 -2.20 9.91 8.35
C ALA A 37 -2.17 8.75 9.35
N ALA A 38 -1.85 7.55 8.90
CA ALA A 38 -1.70 6.36 9.73
C ALA A 38 -0.68 5.44 9.06
N MET A 39 -0.12 4.52 9.83
CA MET A 39 0.80 3.52 9.33
C MET A 39 0.18 2.14 9.44
N PRO A 40 0.32 1.27 8.42
CA PRO A 40 -0.10 -0.12 8.56
C PRO A 40 0.82 -0.85 9.57
N THR A 41 0.31 -1.94 10.14
CA THR A 41 1.18 -2.86 10.87
C THR A 41 2.15 -3.49 9.89
N ILE A 42 3.24 -4.08 10.40
CA ILE A 42 4.21 -4.75 9.52
C ILE A 42 3.56 -5.89 8.74
N GLY A 43 2.63 -6.62 9.35
CA GLY A 43 1.89 -7.68 8.67
C GLY A 43 1.05 -7.17 7.52
N ASP A 44 0.32 -6.07 7.73
CA ASP A 44 -0.49 -5.45 6.68
C ASP A 44 0.38 -4.89 5.56
N LEU A 45 1.52 -4.28 5.92
CA LEU A 45 2.47 -3.76 4.94
C LEU A 45 3.03 -4.88 4.07
N ILE A 46 3.37 -6.03 4.65
CA ILE A 46 3.86 -7.18 3.90
C ILE A 46 2.81 -7.66 2.90
N ILE A 47 1.53 -7.68 3.29
CA ILE A 47 0.45 -8.07 2.38
C ILE A 47 0.41 -7.14 1.17
N LEU A 48 0.47 -5.82 1.40
CA LEU A 48 0.45 -4.84 0.31
C LEU A 48 1.71 -4.95 -0.56
N CYS A 49 2.87 -5.10 0.04
CA CYS A 49 4.12 -5.21 -0.71
C CYS A 49 4.15 -6.46 -1.58
N ASN A 50 3.63 -7.58 -1.07
CA ASN A 50 3.51 -8.81 -1.88
C ASN A 50 2.56 -8.59 -3.05
N LEU A 51 1.44 -7.92 -2.84
CA LEU A 51 0.49 -7.61 -3.91
C LEU A 51 1.12 -6.72 -4.97
N TYR A 52 1.87 -5.70 -4.54
CA TYR A 52 2.49 -4.73 -5.45
C TYR A 52 3.83 -5.20 -6.01
N GLU A 53 4.31 -6.37 -5.60
CA GLU A 53 5.58 -6.96 -6.03
C GLU A 53 6.78 -6.03 -5.75
N VAL A 54 6.78 -5.45 -4.56
CA VAL A 54 7.90 -4.64 -4.05
C VAL A 54 8.34 -5.17 -2.70
N SER A 55 9.56 -4.87 -2.30
CA SER A 55 10.03 -5.22 -0.95
C SER A 55 9.68 -4.11 0.03
N VAL A 56 9.56 -4.46 1.31
CA VAL A 56 9.16 -3.53 2.37
C VAL A 56 10.14 -2.36 2.47
N ASP A 57 11.44 -2.63 2.29
CA ASP A 57 12.48 -1.59 2.37
C ASP A 57 12.49 -0.62 1.19
N GLN A 58 11.73 -0.90 0.13
CA GLN A 58 11.53 0.05 -0.97
C GLN A 58 10.46 1.10 -0.66
N ILE A 59 9.66 0.92 0.38
CA ILE A 59 8.58 1.84 0.71
C ILE A 59 9.13 3.04 1.49
N LYS A 60 8.81 4.21 1.00
CA LYS A 60 9.14 5.48 1.64
C LYS A 60 7.94 6.00 2.41
N TRP A 61 8.15 6.36 3.69
CA TRP A 61 7.14 7.00 4.52
C TRP A 61 7.29 8.51 4.47
N GLN A 62 6.16 9.19 4.42
CA GLN A 62 6.14 10.66 4.40
C GLN A 62 6.10 11.21 5.83
#